data_6fb526e481fb187600b0283f1640d6b5
#
_entry.id   6fb526e481fb187600b0283f1640d6b5
#
_cell.length_a   1.000
_cell.length_b   1.000
_cell.length_c   1.000
_cell.angle_alpha   90.00
_cell.angle_beta   90.00
_cell.angle_gamma   90.00
#
_symmetry.space_group_name_H-M   'P 1'
#
loop_
_entity.id
_entity.type
_entity.pdbx_description
1 polymer ?
#
loop_
_entity_poly.entity_id
_entity_poly.type
_entity_poly.pdbx_seq_one_letter_code
_entity_poly.pdbx_strand_id
1 'polypeptide(L)'
;MPGLLVLNGGDEFRPGNEPQDRELVSAAGSGPAYVVATAARRQGPELAVANARQWFGALGLAVEELPVYTRSDANSSELAARAEQARFIYLTGGDPGLLAHTLRASAVWDAITRAWLSGAALGGSSAGAMALCERTLVMARWPRHEQRRPIPALGLVPRTAVLPHYERMGSRWTVEWGPDALTLLGLDERTAAVWNAKGWHAAGAGAVTVISDGETARFESGGACQGIPEPAVPERELA
;
A
#
# COMPACT_ATOMS: atom_id res chain seq x y z
N MET A 1 -18.20 -6.47 -6.03
CA MET A 1 -16.99 -6.07 -6.79
C MET A 1 -15.96 -5.57 -5.79
N PRO A 2 -14.68 -5.87 -5.98
CA PRO A 2 -13.64 -5.32 -5.12
C PRO A 2 -13.71 -3.79 -5.03
N GLY A 3 -13.29 -3.24 -3.90
CA GLY A 3 -13.25 -1.81 -3.66
C GLY A 3 -12.09 -1.11 -4.36
N LEU A 4 -12.01 0.20 -4.22
CA LEU A 4 -10.89 1.00 -4.72
C LEU A 4 -9.59 0.55 -4.03
N LEU A 5 -8.48 0.47 -4.79
CA LEU A 5 -7.14 0.26 -4.27
C LEU A 5 -6.24 1.44 -4.64
N VAL A 6 -5.52 1.99 -3.66
CA VAL A 6 -4.57 3.09 -3.89
C VAL A 6 -3.18 2.73 -3.39
N LEU A 7 -2.20 2.81 -4.27
CA LEU A 7 -0.78 2.67 -3.97
C LEU A 7 -0.13 4.06 -4.07
N ASN A 8 0.13 4.71 -2.93
CA ASN A 8 0.69 6.06 -2.86
C ASN A 8 2.22 6.01 -2.70
N GLY A 9 2.93 6.87 -3.42
CA GLY A 9 4.39 6.93 -3.46
C GLY A 9 5.07 7.51 -2.23
N GLY A 10 4.31 8.10 -1.31
CA GLY A 10 4.84 8.64 -0.05
C GLY A 10 4.54 10.12 0.15
N ASP A 11 5.09 10.70 1.22
CA ASP A 11 4.77 12.05 1.72
C ASP A 11 3.26 12.22 1.98
N GLU A 12 2.67 11.16 2.58
CA GLU A 12 1.25 11.09 2.90
C GLU A 12 0.80 12.18 3.89
N PHE A 13 -0.51 12.42 3.91
CA PHE A 13 -1.17 13.36 4.85
C PHE A 13 -0.67 14.80 4.69
N ARG A 14 -0.35 15.20 3.44
CA ARG A 14 0.12 16.54 3.08
C ARG A 14 -0.57 17.06 1.83
N PRO A 15 -0.63 18.40 1.66
CA PRO A 15 -1.15 19.01 0.43
C PRO A 15 -0.50 18.40 -0.82
N GLY A 16 -1.33 18.08 -1.81
CA GLY A 16 -0.96 17.38 -3.04
C GLY A 16 -1.39 15.91 -3.07
N ASN A 17 -1.82 15.34 -1.91
CA ASN A 17 -2.43 14.00 -1.85
C ASN A 17 -3.96 14.04 -2.02
N GLU A 18 -4.59 15.21 -2.10
CA GLU A 18 -6.05 15.32 -2.17
C GLU A 18 -6.66 14.54 -3.35
N PRO A 19 -6.09 14.50 -4.56
CA PRO A 19 -6.72 13.81 -5.68
C PRO A 19 -7.02 12.34 -5.37
N GLN A 20 -6.00 11.54 -5.04
CA GLN A 20 -6.15 10.11 -4.74
C GLN A 20 -6.87 9.83 -3.43
N ASP A 21 -6.64 10.67 -2.40
CA ASP A 21 -7.25 10.46 -1.09
C ASP A 21 -8.75 10.82 -1.09
N ARG A 22 -9.19 11.77 -1.93
CA ARG A 22 -10.62 12.02 -2.16
C ARG A 22 -11.31 10.86 -2.89
N GLU A 23 -10.63 10.19 -3.81
CA GLU A 23 -11.17 8.98 -4.43
C GLU A 23 -11.37 7.87 -3.38
N LEU A 24 -10.39 7.66 -2.48
CA LEU A 24 -10.52 6.71 -1.36
C LEU A 24 -11.68 7.06 -0.43
N VAL A 25 -11.77 8.33 -0.01
CA VAL A 25 -12.84 8.81 0.87
C VAL A 25 -14.22 8.65 0.21
N SER A 26 -14.32 8.98 -1.08
CA SER A 26 -15.57 8.83 -1.83
C SER A 26 -15.99 7.36 -1.99
N ALA A 27 -15.04 6.44 -2.11
CA ALA A 27 -15.29 5.01 -2.24
C ALA A 27 -15.60 4.33 -0.89
N ALA A 28 -15.23 4.93 0.24
CA ALA A 28 -15.42 4.35 1.57
C ALA A 28 -16.89 4.12 1.93
N GLY A 29 -17.78 4.99 1.46
CA GLY A 29 -19.20 4.96 1.86
C GLY A 29 -19.38 5.20 3.35
N SER A 30 -20.47 4.69 3.94
CA SER A 30 -20.76 4.78 5.37
C SER A 30 -20.30 3.51 6.10
N GLY A 31 -19.54 3.66 7.19
CA GLY A 31 -19.10 2.54 8.04
C GLY A 31 -17.74 2.79 8.69
N PRO A 32 -17.20 1.79 9.40
CA PRO A 32 -15.93 1.95 10.10
C PRO A 32 -14.77 2.22 9.12
N ALA A 33 -13.91 3.17 9.50
CA ALA A 33 -12.74 3.57 8.74
C ALA A 33 -11.49 3.49 9.62
N TYR A 34 -10.48 2.74 9.16
CA TYR A 34 -9.32 2.44 9.98
C TYR A 34 -8.00 2.83 9.33
N VAL A 35 -7.07 3.24 10.18
CA VAL A 35 -5.64 3.42 9.84
C VAL A 35 -4.83 2.34 10.57
N VAL A 36 -3.92 1.70 9.85
CA VAL A 36 -3.03 0.65 10.36
C VAL A 36 -1.61 1.20 10.32
N ALA A 37 -1.05 1.51 11.47
CA ALA A 37 0.27 2.14 11.61
C ALA A 37 1.39 1.13 11.93
N THR A 38 1.23 -0.13 11.56
CA THR A 38 2.22 -1.20 11.81
C THR A 38 3.61 -0.84 11.27
N ALA A 39 3.70 -0.28 10.06
CA ALA A 39 4.98 0.10 9.47
C ALA A 39 5.69 1.19 10.26
N ALA A 40 4.94 2.08 10.91
CA ALA A 40 5.47 3.17 11.73
C ALA A 40 5.80 2.76 13.18
N ARG A 41 5.60 1.50 13.58
CA ARG A 41 5.74 1.01 14.96
C ARG A 41 7.01 1.50 15.67
N ARG A 42 8.12 1.62 14.94
CA ARG A 42 9.42 2.04 15.50
C ARG A 42 9.74 3.51 15.25
N GLN A 43 8.80 4.27 14.67
CA GLN A 43 9.01 5.64 14.19
C GLN A 43 7.93 6.62 14.68
N GLY A 44 7.19 6.27 15.73
CA GLY A 44 6.11 7.07 16.31
C GLY A 44 4.75 6.80 15.64
N PRO A 45 4.17 5.61 15.85
CA PRO A 45 2.90 5.23 15.26
C PRO A 45 1.74 6.14 15.68
N GLU A 46 1.79 6.68 16.90
CA GLU A 46 0.79 7.61 17.42
C GLU A 46 0.74 8.90 16.59
N LEU A 47 1.91 9.38 16.15
CA LEU A 47 1.99 10.56 15.28
C LEU A 47 1.42 10.25 13.89
N ALA A 48 1.73 9.07 13.33
CA ALA A 48 1.18 8.65 12.04
C ALA A 48 -0.36 8.57 12.09
N VAL A 49 -0.91 7.99 13.16
CA VAL A 49 -2.37 7.92 13.38
C VAL A 49 -2.98 9.32 13.57
N ALA A 50 -2.33 10.19 14.35
CA ALA A 50 -2.82 11.57 14.56
C ALA A 50 -2.83 12.36 13.24
N ASN A 51 -1.79 12.27 12.43
CA ASN A 51 -1.73 12.91 11.12
C ASN A 51 -2.82 12.37 10.18
N ALA A 52 -3.05 11.07 10.15
CA ALA A 52 -4.11 10.46 9.37
C ALA A 52 -5.50 10.94 9.80
N ARG A 53 -5.78 10.99 11.11
CA ARG A 53 -7.04 11.53 11.64
C ARG A 53 -7.28 12.97 11.23
N GLN A 54 -6.26 13.80 11.32
CA GLN A 54 -6.34 15.21 10.92
C GLN A 54 -6.61 15.32 9.41
N TRP A 55 -5.86 14.58 8.60
CA TRP A 55 -5.94 14.64 7.15
C TRP A 55 -7.28 14.13 6.61
N PHE A 56 -7.64 12.88 6.93
CA PHE A 56 -8.89 12.31 6.46
C PHE A 56 -10.11 13.00 7.06
N GLY A 57 -10.00 13.49 8.32
CA GLY A 57 -11.02 14.35 8.93
C GLY A 57 -11.27 15.64 8.14
N ALA A 58 -10.22 16.28 7.64
CA ALA A 58 -10.34 17.45 6.77
C ALA A 58 -10.95 17.11 5.39
N LEU A 59 -10.82 15.86 4.94
CA LEU A 59 -11.47 15.34 3.73
C LEU A 59 -12.89 14.82 3.96
N GLY A 60 -13.39 14.87 5.21
CA GLY A 60 -14.75 14.46 5.57
C GLY A 60 -14.91 13.03 6.04
N LEU A 61 -13.81 12.31 6.33
CA LEU A 61 -13.83 10.93 6.83
C LEU A 61 -13.15 10.83 8.19
N ALA A 62 -13.92 10.53 9.24
CA ALA A 62 -13.36 10.21 10.55
C ALA A 62 -12.72 8.82 10.52
N VAL A 63 -11.44 8.72 10.85
CA VAL A 63 -10.71 7.44 10.91
C VAL A 63 -10.29 7.11 12.33
N GLU A 64 -10.31 5.83 12.66
CA GLU A 64 -9.82 5.26 13.90
C GLU A 64 -8.57 4.43 13.65
N GLU A 65 -7.83 4.17 14.71
CA GLU A 65 -6.73 3.23 14.66
C GLU A 65 -7.24 1.78 14.74
N LEU A 66 -6.70 0.92 13.86
CA LEU A 66 -6.71 -0.52 14.04
C LEU A 66 -5.31 -0.92 14.58
N PRO A 67 -5.15 -1.15 15.90
CA PRO A 67 -3.83 -1.25 16.54
C PRO A 67 -3.19 -2.63 16.32
N VAL A 68 -2.69 -2.89 15.13
CA VAL A 68 -2.02 -4.13 14.75
C VAL A 68 -0.52 -3.90 14.71
N TYR A 69 0.19 -4.17 15.81
CA TYR A 69 1.63 -3.91 15.93
C TYR A 69 2.49 -5.17 16.02
N THR A 70 1.88 -6.29 16.39
CA THR A 70 2.58 -7.57 16.55
C THR A 70 1.89 -8.67 15.75
N ARG A 71 2.58 -9.79 15.60
CA ARG A 71 2.01 -10.99 15.02
C ARG A 71 0.82 -11.54 15.83
N SER A 72 0.83 -11.33 17.15
CA SER A 72 -0.29 -11.67 18.03
C SER A 72 -1.51 -10.82 17.71
N ASP A 73 -1.34 -9.49 17.57
CA ASP A 73 -2.42 -8.58 17.21
C ASP A 73 -3.00 -8.93 15.85
N ALA A 74 -2.11 -9.25 14.87
CA ALA A 74 -2.52 -9.65 13.53
C ALA A 74 -3.35 -10.94 13.49
N ASN A 75 -3.30 -11.76 14.54
CA ASN A 75 -4.11 -12.97 14.70
C ASN A 75 -5.21 -12.83 15.76
N SER A 76 -5.45 -11.62 16.29
CA SER A 76 -6.57 -11.34 17.17
C SER A 76 -7.89 -11.45 16.43
N SER A 77 -8.82 -12.28 16.93
CA SER A 77 -10.16 -12.41 16.38
C SER A 77 -10.97 -11.13 16.49
N GLU A 78 -10.76 -10.33 17.54
CA GLU A 78 -11.39 -9.03 17.72
C GLU A 78 -10.95 -8.05 16.64
N LEU A 79 -9.62 -7.89 16.42
CA LEU A 79 -9.11 -6.98 15.41
C LEU A 79 -9.47 -7.46 13.99
N ALA A 80 -9.52 -8.77 13.75
CA ALA A 80 -9.98 -9.32 12.49
C ALA A 80 -11.46 -9.00 12.24
N ALA A 81 -12.34 -9.15 13.26
CA ALA A 81 -13.74 -8.79 13.12
C ALA A 81 -13.95 -7.28 12.84
N ARG A 82 -13.15 -6.41 13.47
CA ARG A 82 -13.17 -4.96 13.18
C ARG A 82 -12.72 -4.68 11.75
N ALA A 83 -11.64 -5.31 11.30
CA ALA A 83 -11.13 -5.16 9.94
C ALA A 83 -12.12 -5.62 8.88
N GLU A 84 -12.85 -6.71 9.13
CA GLU A 84 -13.84 -7.27 8.20
C GLU A 84 -15.04 -6.35 7.97
N GLN A 85 -15.43 -5.58 9.00
CA GLN A 85 -16.52 -4.61 8.92
C GLN A 85 -16.10 -3.27 8.33
N ALA A 86 -14.81 -3.07 8.10
CA ALA A 86 -14.28 -1.82 7.61
C ALA A 86 -14.81 -1.47 6.20
N ARG A 87 -15.04 -0.19 5.98
CA ARG A 87 -15.34 0.39 4.66
C ARG A 87 -14.17 1.16 4.09
N PHE A 88 -13.20 1.46 4.93
CA PHE A 88 -11.96 2.14 4.57
C PHE A 88 -10.81 1.61 5.43
N ILE A 89 -9.70 1.29 4.80
CA ILE A 89 -8.48 0.86 5.48
C ILE A 89 -7.28 1.54 4.81
N TYR A 90 -6.39 2.13 5.61
CA TYR A 90 -5.19 2.79 5.12
C TYR A 90 -3.94 2.31 5.87
N LEU A 91 -2.96 1.78 5.13
CA LEU A 91 -1.67 1.33 5.64
C LEU A 91 -0.66 2.47 5.54
N THR A 92 -0.11 2.94 6.67
CA THR A 92 0.84 4.07 6.69
C THR A 92 2.22 3.70 6.17
N GLY A 93 3.03 4.73 5.91
CA GLY A 93 4.46 4.60 5.66
C GLY A 93 5.26 4.11 6.87
N GLY A 94 6.55 3.77 6.65
CA GLY A 94 7.50 3.30 7.65
C GLY A 94 8.37 2.13 7.19
N ASP A 95 8.39 1.03 7.91
CA ASP A 95 9.16 -0.19 7.61
C ASP A 95 8.28 -1.22 6.85
N PRO A 96 8.49 -1.41 5.53
CA PRO A 96 7.67 -2.32 4.74
C PRO A 96 7.90 -3.79 5.09
N GLY A 97 9.10 -4.14 5.52
CA GLY A 97 9.43 -5.50 5.96
C GLY A 97 8.72 -5.87 7.26
N LEU A 98 8.65 -4.92 8.20
CA LEU A 98 7.91 -5.10 9.45
C LEU A 98 6.41 -5.27 9.17
N LEU A 99 5.83 -4.44 8.30
CA LEU A 99 4.43 -4.54 7.93
C LEU A 99 4.11 -5.89 7.26
N ALA A 100 4.89 -6.27 6.25
CA ALA A 100 4.72 -7.56 5.56
C ALA A 100 4.86 -8.75 6.53
N HIS A 101 5.88 -8.75 7.39
CA HIS A 101 6.08 -9.81 8.38
C HIS A 101 4.91 -9.89 9.38
N THR A 102 4.35 -8.76 9.79
CA THR A 102 3.26 -8.74 10.78
C THR A 102 1.96 -9.22 10.18
N LEU A 103 1.58 -8.77 8.99
CA LEU A 103 0.27 -9.00 8.41
C LEU A 103 0.18 -10.24 7.51
N ARG A 104 1.25 -10.60 6.77
CA ARG A 104 1.18 -11.70 5.80
C ARG A 104 0.69 -13.01 6.44
N ALA A 105 -0.27 -13.67 5.80
CA ALA A 105 -0.92 -14.91 6.28
C ALA A 105 -1.43 -14.78 7.74
N SER A 106 -2.19 -13.71 8.05
CA SER A 106 -2.80 -13.47 9.35
C SER A 106 -4.29 -13.30 9.25
N ALA A 107 -5.00 -13.49 10.37
CA ALA A 107 -6.45 -13.33 10.44
C ALA A 107 -6.91 -11.90 10.08
N VAL A 108 -6.15 -10.87 10.50
CA VAL A 108 -6.45 -9.47 10.18
C VAL A 108 -6.25 -9.21 8.68
N TRP A 109 -5.18 -9.74 8.06
CA TRP A 109 -4.98 -9.57 6.62
C TRP A 109 -6.08 -10.25 5.81
N ASP A 110 -6.48 -11.45 6.20
CA ASP A 110 -7.60 -12.15 5.57
C ASP A 110 -8.91 -11.33 5.69
N ALA A 111 -9.13 -10.69 6.84
CA ALA A 111 -10.30 -9.84 7.07
C ALA A 111 -10.26 -8.57 6.22
N ILE A 112 -9.09 -7.91 6.12
CA ILE A 112 -8.87 -6.75 5.25
C ILE A 112 -9.16 -7.11 3.78
N THR A 113 -8.66 -8.25 3.31
CA THR A 113 -8.90 -8.69 1.93
C THR A 113 -10.37 -9.00 1.67
N ARG A 114 -11.08 -9.62 2.63
CA ARG A 114 -12.54 -9.83 2.52
C ARG A 114 -13.32 -8.51 2.49
N ALA A 115 -12.96 -7.55 3.36
CA ALA A 115 -13.57 -6.21 3.34
C ALA A 115 -13.37 -5.53 1.99
N TRP A 116 -12.15 -5.56 1.44
CA TRP A 116 -11.84 -5.00 0.12
C TRP A 116 -12.61 -5.71 -1.01
N LEU A 117 -12.69 -7.05 -1.02
CA LEU A 117 -13.49 -7.82 -1.98
C LEU A 117 -14.98 -7.47 -1.88
N SER A 118 -15.44 -7.04 -0.70
CA SER A 118 -16.81 -6.61 -0.43
C SER A 118 -17.05 -5.12 -0.72
N GLY A 119 -16.05 -4.43 -1.28
CA GLY A 119 -16.17 -3.04 -1.74
C GLY A 119 -15.57 -1.99 -0.79
N ALA A 120 -14.84 -2.36 0.27
CA ALA A 120 -14.14 -1.39 1.09
C ALA A 120 -12.98 -0.73 0.32
N ALA A 121 -12.77 0.57 0.54
CA ALA A 121 -11.61 1.27 0.01
C ALA A 121 -10.33 0.86 0.77
N LEU A 122 -9.27 0.52 0.05
CA LEU A 122 -7.98 0.13 0.61
C LEU A 122 -6.87 1.02 0.05
N GLY A 123 -6.12 1.67 0.91
CA GLY A 123 -4.97 2.48 0.53
C GLY A 123 -3.70 2.09 1.28
N GLY A 124 -2.56 2.39 0.69
CA GLY A 124 -1.28 2.30 1.36
C GLY A 124 -0.29 3.34 0.83
N SER A 125 0.53 3.91 1.70
CA SER A 125 1.55 4.89 1.33
C SER A 125 2.95 4.38 1.62
N SER A 126 3.90 4.66 0.72
CA SER A 126 5.30 4.28 0.86
C SER A 126 5.44 2.80 1.27
N ALA A 127 5.82 2.52 2.52
CA ALA A 127 5.89 1.15 3.07
C ALA A 127 4.54 0.40 2.96
N GLY A 128 3.40 1.08 3.15
CA GLY A 128 2.07 0.51 2.99
C GLY A 128 1.81 0.08 1.55
N ALA A 129 2.12 0.92 0.58
CA ALA A 129 2.01 0.59 -0.85
C ALA A 129 2.94 -0.57 -1.24
N MET A 130 4.19 -0.52 -0.76
CA MET A 130 5.17 -1.59 -0.99
C MET A 130 4.66 -2.94 -0.45
N ALA A 131 4.08 -2.95 0.73
CA ALA A 131 3.59 -4.17 1.36
C ALA A 131 2.36 -4.76 0.66
N LEU A 132 1.50 -3.96 0.03
CA LEU A 132 0.32 -4.43 -0.70
C LEU A 132 0.66 -5.24 -1.95
N CYS A 133 1.86 -5.09 -2.50
CA CYS A 133 2.33 -5.85 -3.65
C CYS A 133 2.80 -7.27 -3.27
N GLU A 134 3.10 -8.10 -4.28
CA GLU A 134 3.63 -9.45 -4.05
C GLU A 134 5.01 -9.43 -3.40
N ARG A 135 5.84 -8.48 -3.81
CA ARG A 135 7.18 -8.30 -3.25
C ARG A 135 7.34 -6.92 -2.65
N THR A 136 8.01 -6.86 -1.52
CA THR A 136 8.50 -5.61 -0.95
C THR A 136 10.02 -5.63 -0.88
N LEU A 137 10.63 -4.44 -0.79
CA LEU A 137 12.07 -4.28 -0.78
C LEU A 137 12.55 -3.92 0.61
N VAL A 138 13.48 -4.69 1.12
CA VAL A 138 14.12 -4.44 2.42
C VAL A 138 15.63 -4.26 2.24
N MET A 139 16.26 -3.55 3.18
CA MET A 139 17.72 -3.43 3.20
C MET A 139 18.35 -4.82 3.31
N ALA A 140 19.36 -5.10 2.48
CA ALA A 140 20.16 -6.31 2.62
C ALA A 140 20.96 -6.25 3.94
N ARG A 141 21.33 -7.43 4.48
CA ARG A 141 22.19 -7.51 5.66
C ARG A 141 23.63 -7.19 5.29
N TRP A 142 24.40 -6.76 6.28
CA TRP A 142 25.86 -6.60 6.16
C TRP A 142 26.50 -7.79 5.42
N PRO A 143 27.46 -7.57 4.50
CA PRO A 143 28.09 -6.29 4.16
C PRO A 143 27.37 -5.46 3.08
N ARG A 144 26.29 -5.97 2.49
CA ARG A 144 25.56 -5.35 1.36
C ARG A 144 24.40 -4.47 1.80
N HIS A 145 24.51 -3.80 2.92
CA HIS A 145 23.43 -3.01 3.53
C HIS A 145 22.92 -1.85 2.65
N GLU A 146 23.66 -1.44 1.62
CA GLU A 146 23.23 -0.42 0.65
C GLU A 146 22.30 -0.98 -0.43
N GLN A 147 22.28 -2.29 -0.60
CA GLN A 147 21.42 -2.95 -1.58
C GLN A 147 20.05 -3.24 -1.00
N ARG A 148 19.05 -3.22 -1.86
CA ARG A 148 17.70 -3.67 -1.53
C ARG A 148 17.53 -5.11 -2.03
N ARG A 149 16.84 -5.93 -1.25
CA ARG A 149 16.46 -7.27 -1.67
C ARG A 149 14.95 -7.44 -1.63
N PRO A 150 14.35 -8.13 -2.60
CA PRO A 150 12.93 -8.45 -2.57
C PRO A 150 12.66 -9.55 -1.53
N ILE A 151 11.55 -9.38 -0.80
CA ILE A 151 10.98 -10.42 0.07
C ILE A 151 9.49 -10.54 -0.24
N PRO A 152 8.85 -11.70 0.03
CA PRO A 152 7.41 -11.83 -0.07
C PRO A 152 6.68 -10.82 0.82
N ALA A 153 5.60 -10.24 0.28
CA ALA A 153 4.76 -9.30 1.00
C ALA A 153 3.29 -9.77 1.03
N LEU A 154 2.32 -8.88 0.97
CA LEU A 154 0.90 -9.21 1.15
C LEU A 154 0.25 -9.78 -0.11
N GLY A 155 0.84 -9.54 -1.28
CA GLY A 155 0.48 -10.22 -2.53
C GLY A 155 -0.80 -9.75 -3.21
N LEU A 156 -1.41 -8.63 -2.78
CA LEU A 156 -2.66 -8.16 -3.38
C LEU A 156 -2.47 -7.69 -4.83
N VAL A 157 -1.30 -7.14 -5.17
CA VAL A 157 -0.93 -6.85 -6.55
C VAL A 157 0.14 -7.86 -6.97
N PRO A 158 -0.22 -8.87 -7.78
CA PRO A 158 0.68 -9.97 -8.15
C PRO A 158 1.81 -9.49 -9.05
N ARG A 159 2.95 -10.18 -9.01
CA ARG A 159 4.13 -9.93 -9.84
C ARG A 159 4.59 -8.47 -9.84
N THR A 160 4.40 -7.76 -8.73
CA THR A 160 4.64 -6.32 -8.65
C THR A 160 5.47 -5.98 -7.41
N ALA A 161 6.32 -4.94 -7.53
CA ALA A 161 6.98 -4.27 -6.43
C ALA A 161 6.92 -2.75 -6.61
N VAL A 162 6.62 -2.01 -5.52
CA VAL A 162 6.59 -0.54 -5.52
C VAL A 162 7.95 0.02 -5.13
N LEU A 163 8.39 1.05 -5.89
CA LEU A 163 9.52 1.91 -5.63
C LEU A 163 8.99 3.30 -5.23
N PRO A 164 8.78 3.57 -3.94
CA PRO A 164 8.22 4.84 -3.49
C PRO A 164 9.26 5.96 -3.59
N HIS A 165 8.81 7.23 -3.50
CA HIS A 165 9.65 8.43 -3.61
C HIS A 165 10.52 8.41 -4.88
N TYR A 166 9.94 7.97 -5.99
CA TYR A 166 10.70 7.57 -7.17
C TYR A 166 11.45 8.73 -7.82
N GLU A 167 10.87 9.93 -7.87
CA GLU A 167 11.54 11.13 -8.41
C GLU A 167 12.81 11.52 -7.63
N ARG A 168 12.87 11.15 -6.34
CA ARG A 168 14.02 11.47 -5.47
C ARG A 168 14.98 10.29 -5.32
N MET A 169 14.46 9.08 -5.37
CA MET A 169 15.19 7.86 -5.01
C MET A 169 15.37 6.89 -6.18
N GLY A 170 14.75 7.15 -7.35
CA GLY A 170 14.70 6.22 -8.47
C GLY A 170 16.08 5.66 -8.87
N SER A 171 17.09 6.53 -8.97
CA SER A 171 18.48 6.14 -9.28
C SER A 171 19.18 5.37 -8.15
N ARG A 172 18.62 5.36 -6.93
CA ARG A 172 19.17 4.67 -5.75
C ARG A 172 18.50 3.32 -5.49
N TRP A 173 17.46 2.98 -6.25
CA TRP A 173 16.80 1.69 -6.16
C TRP A 173 17.59 0.64 -6.93
N THR A 174 18.80 0.33 -6.46
CA THR A 174 19.56 -0.83 -6.95
C THR A 174 19.03 -2.08 -6.28
N VAL A 175 18.46 -2.98 -7.07
CA VAL A 175 17.84 -4.22 -6.58
C VAL A 175 18.39 -5.39 -7.37
N GLU A 176 18.87 -6.42 -6.66
CA GLU A 176 19.13 -7.71 -7.28
C GLU A 176 17.77 -8.43 -7.42
N TRP A 177 17.16 -8.30 -8.59
CA TRP A 177 15.96 -9.05 -8.94
C TRP A 177 16.35 -10.50 -9.18
N GLY A 178 15.63 -11.43 -8.54
CA GLY A 178 15.75 -12.84 -8.85
C GLY A 178 15.30 -13.17 -10.29
N PRO A 179 15.25 -14.45 -10.66
CA PRO A 179 14.86 -14.89 -12.01
C PRO A 179 13.40 -14.52 -12.38
N ASP A 180 12.59 -14.09 -11.43
CA ASP A 180 11.18 -13.77 -11.68
C ASP A 180 11.07 -12.33 -12.19
N ALA A 181 10.59 -12.17 -13.42
CA ALA A 181 10.26 -10.86 -13.98
C ALA A 181 9.12 -10.21 -13.18
N LEU A 182 9.42 -9.08 -12.54
CA LEU A 182 8.44 -8.27 -11.81
C LEU A 182 8.15 -6.98 -12.56
N THR A 183 6.91 -6.53 -12.48
CA THR A 183 6.55 -5.15 -12.80
C THR A 183 6.97 -4.25 -11.65
N LEU A 184 7.79 -3.24 -11.92
CA LEU A 184 8.20 -2.24 -10.94
C LEU A 184 7.37 -1.00 -11.11
N LEU A 185 6.82 -0.51 -10.00
CA LEU A 185 6.04 0.72 -9.97
C LEU A 185 6.83 1.82 -9.26
N GLY A 186 7.45 2.70 -10.04
CA GLY A 186 8.01 3.94 -9.53
C GLY A 186 6.87 4.91 -9.24
N LEU A 187 6.66 5.27 -7.98
CA LEU A 187 5.63 6.21 -7.55
C LEU A 187 6.30 7.46 -6.99
N ASP A 188 6.06 8.60 -7.62
CA ASP A 188 6.53 9.90 -7.11
C ASP A 188 5.82 10.25 -5.79
N GLU A 189 6.40 11.12 -4.94
CA GLU A 189 5.73 11.59 -3.73
C GLU A 189 4.40 12.28 -4.07
N ARG A 190 3.39 12.13 -3.19
CA ARG A 190 2.05 12.70 -3.36
C ARG A 190 1.36 12.26 -4.65
N THR A 191 1.71 11.07 -5.12
CA THR A 191 1.21 10.50 -6.36
C THR A 191 0.89 9.04 -6.14
N ALA A 192 -0.17 8.56 -6.76
CA ALA A 192 -0.63 7.20 -6.57
C ALA A 192 -0.99 6.53 -7.89
N ALA A 193 -0.79 5.21 -7.94
CA ALA A 193 -1.50 4.32 -8.84
C ALA A 193 -2.81 3.92 -8.16
N VAL A 194 -3.93 4.24 -8.81
CA VAL A 194 -5.29 4.00 -8.33
C VAL A 194 -5.95 2.94 -9.21
N TRP A 195 -6.43 1.87 -8.60
CA TRP A 195 -7.18 0.82 -9.29
C TRP A 195 -8.65 0.85 -8.94
N ASN A 196 -9.47 0.72 -9.96
CA ASN A 196 -10.91 0.54 -9.86
C ASN A 196 -11.41 -0.41 -10.97
N ALA A 197 -12.72 -0.61 -11.08
CA ALA A 197 -13.31 -1.50 -12.09
C ALA A 197 -12.99 -1.14 -13.56
N LYS A 198 -12.38 0.02 -13.82
CA LYS A 198 -11.93 0.45 -15.16
C LYS A 198 -10.44 0.21 -15.40
N GLY A 199 -9.71 -0.29 -14.39
CA GLY A 199 -8.27 -0.51 -14.43
C GLY A 199 -7.48 0.53 -13.62
N TRP A 200 -6.18 0.61 -13.87
CA TRP A 200 -5.27 1.50 -13.19
C TRP A 200 -5.18 2.89 -13.84
N HIS A 201 -5.12 3.93 -13.01
CA HIS A 201 -4.80 5.29 -13.45
C HIS A 201 -3.87 5.98 -12.45
N ALA A 202 -3.17 7.00 -12.93
CA ALA A 202 -2.34 7.86 -12.09
C ALA A 202 -3.16 9.00 -11.49
N ALA A 203 -2.93 9.34 -10.22
CA ALA A 203 -3.53 10.50 -9.55
C ALA A 203 -2.51 11.18 -8.65
N GLY A 204 -2.56 12.49 -8.52
CA GLY A 204 -1.67 13.26 -7.65
C GLY A 204 -0.76 14.24 -8.38
N ALA A 205 0.32 14.67 -7.72
CA ALA A 205 1.13 15.81 -8.17
C ALA A 205 2.26 15.43 -9.16
N GLY A 206 2.72 14.19 -9.14
CA GLY A 206 3.82 13.68 -9.98
C GLY A 206 3.33 12.63 -10.97
N ALA A 207 4.10 11.56 -11.15
CA ALA A 207 3.80 10.51 -12.10
C ALA A 207 3.93 9.11 -11.52
N VAL A 208 3.26 8.17 -12.17
CA VAL A 208 3.44 6.72 -12.03
C VAL A 208 4.35 6.25 -13.15
N THR A 209 5.45 5.58 -12.81
CA THR A 209 6.36 4.96 -13.76
C THR A 209 6.22 3.45 -13.68
N VAL A 210 5.90 2.81 -14.79
CA VAL A 210 5.81 1.36 -14.91
C VAL A 210 7.04 0.84 -15.65
N ILE A 211 7.75 -0.10 -15.03
CA ILE A 211 8.94 -0.73 -15.61
C ILE A 211 8.64 -2.23 -15.69
N SER A 212 8.56 -2.76 -16.89
CA SER A 212 8.27 -4.18 -17.16
C SER A 212 8.97 -4.62 -18.44
N ASP A 213 9.54 -5.81 -18.45
CA ASP A 213 10.18 -6.43 -19.62
C ASP A 213 11.25 -5.54 -20.31
N GLY A 214 11.93 -4.72 -19.50
CA GLY A 214 12.96 -3.78 -19.99
C GLY A 214 12.40 -2.48 -20.57
N GLU A 215 11.10 -2.32 -20.65
CA GLU A 215 10.45 -1.09 -21.09
C GLU A 215 10.06 -0.22 -19.89
N THR A 216 10.02 1.09 -20.11
CA THR A 216 9.62 2.07 -19.11
C THR A 216 8.55 2.99 -19.69
N ALA A 217 7.41 3.06 -19.03
CA ALA A 217 6.33 3.97 -19.36
C ALA A 217 6.03 4.88 -18.17
N ARG A 218 5.77 6.17 -18.42
CA ARG A 218 5.47 7.18 -17.41
C ARG A 218 4.08 7.76 -17.65
N PHE A 219 3.29 7.81 -16.60
CA PHE A 219 1.89 8.27 -16.64
C PHE A 219 1.70 9.43 -15.67
N GLU A 220 1.25 10.55 -16.16
CA GLU A 220 0.88 11.72 -15.36
C GLU A 220 -0.57 11.60 -14.85
N SER A 221 -0.94 12.47 -13.91
CA SER A 221 -2.27 12.48 -13.30
C SER A 221 -3.41 12.45 -14.32
N GLY A 222 -4.35 11.53 -14.12
CA GLY A 222 -5.45 11.25 -15.05
C GLY A 222 -5.11 10.24 -16.15
N GLY A 223 -3.84 9.89 -16.34
CA GLY A 223 -3.41 8.91 -17.33
C GLY A 223 -3.76 7.47 -16.93
N ALA A 224 -4.28 6.66 -17.87
CA ALA A 224 -4.49 5.23 -17.67
C ALA A 224 -3.14 4.50 -17.66
N CYS A 225 -2.83 3.81 -16.55
CA CYS A 225 -1.57 3.10 -16.37
C CYS A 225 -1.67 1.68 -16.93
N GLN A 226 -0.97 1.43 -18.02
CA GLN A 226 -0.88 0.11 -18.64
C GLN A 226 0.29 -0.69 -18.06
N GLY A 227 0.21 -2.03 -18.15
CA GLY A 227 1.28 -2.93 -17.73
C GLY A 227 1.32 -3.23 -16.23
N ILE A 228 0.39 -2.70 -15.43
CA ILE A 228 0.24 -3.05 -14.02
C ILE A 228 -0.74 -4.23 -13.92
N PRO A 229 -0.37 -5.37 -13.28
CA PRO A 229 -1.28 -6.48 -13.05
C PRO A 229 -2.52 -6.05 -12.26
N GLU A 230 -3.66 -6.67 -12.55
CA GLU A 230 -4.87 -6.44 -11.75
C GLU A 230 -4.70 -7.01 -10.34
N PRO A 231 -5.24 -6.33 -9.32
CA PRO A 231 -5.22 -6.85 -7.97
C PRO A 231 -6.01 -8.15 -7.86
N ALA A 232 -5.43 -9.11 -7.16
CA ALA A 232 -6.03 -10.40 -6.88
C ALA A 232 -5.68 -10.84 -5.46
N VAL A 233 -6.62 -11.49 -4.77
CA VAL A 233 -6.29 -12.10 -3.47
C VAL A 233 -5.38 -13.30 -3.73
N PRO A 234 -4.20 -13.35 -3.08
CA PRO A 234 -3.29 -14.47 -3.28
C PRO A 234 -3.96 -15.78 -2.87
N GLU A 235 -3.84 -16.79 -3.72
CA GLU A 235 -4.19 -18.15 -3.32
C GLU A 235 -3.32 -18.55 -2.12
N ARG A 236 -3.95 -19.11 -1.08
CA ARG A 236 -3.19 -19.61 0.05
C ARG A 236 -2.36 -20.81 -0.44
N GLU A 237 -1.04 -20.71 -0.37
CA GLU A 237 -0.23 -21.90 -0.30
C GLU A 237 -0.70 -22.67 0.94
N LEU A 238 -1.40 -23.78 0.72
CA LEU A 238 -1.74 -24.73 1.76
C LEU A 238 -0.42 -25.33 2.26
N ALA A 239 0.05 -24.83 3.40
CA ALA A 239 1.22 -25.38 4.10
C ALA A 239 0.86 -26.66 4.86
#